data_023f351ebe71ab80d153d7e17c88bcda
#
_entry.id   023f351ebe71ab80d153d7e17c88bcda
#
_cell.length_a   1.000
_cell.length_b   1.000
_cell.length_c   1.000
_cell.angle_alpha   90.00
_cell.angle_beta   90.00
_cell.angle_gamma   90.00
#
_symmetry.space_group_name_H-M   'P 1'
#
loop_
_entity.id
_entity.type
_entity.pdbx_description
1 polymer ?
#
loop_
_entity_poly.entity_id
_entity_poly.type
_entity_poly.pdbx_seq_one_letter_code
_entity_poly.pdbx_strand_id
1 'polypeptide(L)'
;MSETTTAAKRVLVAEDETLIRLDIVETLTAAGFDVVGEAGDGEEAVSLALDLEPDLIVMDVKMPKMDGISAAEEILKEISCAIVMLTAFSQAELVERASDAGAMAYVVKPFGPADLVPAVEIALSRHTQIESLEDEISDLAERLETRKRVDRAKGLLMEKADMSEPEAFRWIQKTSMDRRLSMREVADAVIDQVAEQ
;
A
#
# COMPACT_ATOMS: atom_id res chain seq x y z
N MET A 1 -26.21 -18.71 0.03
CA MET A 1 -24.81 -18.45 0.46
C MET A 1 -24.05 -18.12 -0.80
N SER A 2 -23.86 -16.83 -1.07
CA SER A 2 -23.10 -16.41 -2.26
C SER A 2 -21.61 -16.55 -1.93
N GLU A 3 -20.96 -17.54 -2.54
CA GLU A 3 -19.51 -17.61 -2.57
C GLU A 3 -19.03 -16.38 -3.34
N THR A 4 -18.51 -15.42 -2.63
CA THR A 4 -17.73 -14.35 -3.23
C THR A 4 -16.46 -15.03 -3.75
N THR A 5 -16.40 -15.34 -5.05
CA THR A 5 -15.19 -15.82 -5.70
C THR A 5 -14.17 -14.66 -5.62
N THR A 6 -13.42 -14.63 -4.54
CA THR A 6 -12.25 -13.72 -4.43
C THR A 6 -11.30 -14.16 -5.54
N ALA A 7 -10.93 -13.26 -6.43
CA ALA A 7 -9.93 -13.56 -7.45
C ALA A 7 -8.65 -14.09 -6.77
N ALA A 8 -8.03 -15.08 -7.40
CA ALA A 8 -6.78 -15.65 -6.87
C ALA A 8 -5.73 -14.52 -6.75
N LYS A 9 -5.01 -14.49 -5.62
CA LYS A 9 -3.96 -13.51 -5.39
C LYS A 9 -2.79 -13.75 -6.33
N ARG A 10 -2.33 -12.68 -6.98
CA ARG A 10 -1.27 -12.69 -7.98
C ARG A 10 0.09 -12.65 -7.31
N VAL A 11 0.93 -13.61 -7.61
CA VAL A 11 2.24 -13.80 -6.96
C VAL A 11 3.37 -13.77 -7.99
N LEU A 12 4.42 -12.98 -7.72
CA LEU A 12 5.70 -13.05 -8.43
C LEU A 12 6.68 -13.87 -7.60
N VAL A 13 7.42 -14.78 -8.22
CA VAL A 13 8.46 -15.58 -7.57
C VAL A 13 9.83 -15.17 -8.12
N ALA A 14 10.75 -14.76 -7.22
CA ALA A 14 12.12 -14.36 -7.53
C ALA A 14 13.11 -15.24 -6.78
N GLU A 15 13.77 -16.14 -7.49
CA GLU A 15 14.70 -17.14 -6.96
C GLU A 15 15.67 -17.55 -8.07
N ASP A 16 16.98 -17.49 -7.84
CA ASP A 16 17.98 -17.79 -8.86
C ASP A 16 18.17 -19.29 -9.10
N GLU A 17 17.94 -20.13 -8.08
CA GLU A 17 18.00 -21.58 -8.21
C GLU A 17 16.74 -22.15 -8.87
N THR A 18 16.83 -22.54 -10.14
CA THR A 18 15.68 -23.00 -10.94
C THR A 18 14.86 -24.10 -10.28
N LEU A 19 15.49 -25.05 -9.58
CA LEU A 19 14.77 -26.16 -8.94
C LEU A 19 13.98 -25.66 -7.72
N ILE A 20 14.54 -24.76 -6.93
CA ILE A 20 13.84 -24.14 -5.80
C ILE A 20 12.67 -23.29 -6.29
N ARG A 21 12.90 -22.48 -7.34
CA ARG A 21 11.87 -21.66 -7.97
C ARG A 21 10.69 -22.49 -8.45
N LEU A 22 10.93 -23.60 -9.13
CA LEU A 22 9.86 -24.52 -9.58
C LEU A 22 9.06 -25.09 -8.41
N ASP A 23 9.72 -25.51 -7.32
CA ASP A 23 9.06 -26.04 -6.13
C ASP A 23 8.17 -24.97 -5.45
N ILE A 24 8.63 -23.71 -5.41
CA ILE A 24 7.84 -22.59 -4.92
C ILE A 24 6.59 -22.37 -5.78
N VAL A 25 6.76 -22.34 -7.11
CA VAL A 25 5.68 -22.16 -8.08
C VAL A 25 4.64 -23.26 -7.95
N GLU A 26 5.06 -24.53 -7.89
CA GLU A 26 4.17 -25.67 -7.69
C GLU A 26 3.42 -25.56 -6.37
N THR A 27 4.12 -25.24 -5.27
CA THR A 27 3.54 -25.10 -3.94
C THR A 27 2.46 -24.00 -3.90
N LEU A 28 2.76 -22.83 -4.44
CA LEU A 28 1.84 -21.70 -4.45
C LEU A 28 0.63 -21.94 -5.36
N THR A 29 0.85 -22.52 -6.54
CA THR A 29 -0.23 -22.88 -7.46
C THR A 29 -1.16 -23.92 -6.85
N ALA A 30 -0.61 -24.95 -6.18
CA ALA A 30 -1.39 -25.96 -5.47
C ALA A 30 -2.21 -25.37 -4.30
N ALA A 31 -1.72 -24.30 -3.68
CA ALA A 31 -2.42 -23.56 -2.63
C ALA A 31 -3.47 -22.56 -3.17
N GLY A 32 -3.62 -22.43 -4.49
CA GLY A 32 -4.64 -21.59 -5.13
C GLY A 32 -4.21 -20.14 -5.43
N PHE A 33 -2.91 -19.84 -5.35
CA PHE A 33 -2.36 -18.57 -5.80
C PHE A 33 -2.14 -18.57 -7.32
N ASP A 34 -2.22 -17.40 -7.92
CA ASP A 34 -1.92 -17.18 -9.35
C ASP A 34 -0.48 -16.68 -9.51
N VAL A 35 0.43 -17.58 -9.90
CA VAL A 35 1.83 -17.20 -10.16
C VAL A 35 1.91 -16.51 -11.51
N VAL A 36 2.03 -15.20 -11.51
CA VAL A 36 1.98 -14.34 -12.70
C VAL A 36 3.34 -14.10 -13.34
N GLY A 37 4.44 -14.41 -12.64
CA GLY A 37 5.79 -14.24 -13.16
C GLY A 37 6.85 -14.96 -12.33
N GLU A 38 7.99 -15.19 -12.96
CA GLU A 38 9.17 -15.81 -12.37
C GLU A 38 10.40 -14.98 -12.73
N ALA A 39 11.26 -14.68 -11.77
CA ALA A 39 12.52 -13.96 -11.94
C ALA A 39 13.70 -14.81 -11.46
N GLY A 40 14.80 -14.76 -12.16
CA GLY A 40 16.06 -15.45 -11.80
C GLY A 40 17.10 -14.54 -11.15
N ASP A 41 16.82 -13.24 -11.04
CA ASP A 41 17.69 -12.26 -10.39
C ASP A 41 16.89 -11.03 -9.91
N GLY A 42 17.54 -10.16 -9.12
CA GLY A 42 16.87 -9.01 -8.52
C GLY A 42 16.47 -7.91 -9.51
N GLU A 43 17.26 -7.68 -10.58
CA GLU A 43 16.91 -6.70 -11.62
C GLU A 43 15.67 -7.15 -12.42
N GLU A 44 15.61 -8.45 -12.77
CA GLU A 44 14.45 -9.03 -13.41
C GLU A 44 13.22 -8.99 -12.49
N ALA A 45 13.40 -9.24 -11.18
CA ALA A 45 12.33 -9.15 -10.19
C ALA A 45 11.74 -7.74 -10.12
N VAL A 46 12.57 -6.68 -10.10
CA VAL A 46 12.10 -5.28 -10.13
C VAL A 46 11.32 -5.01 -11.42
N SER A 47 11.88 -5.36 -12.59
CA SER A 47 11.21 -5.11 -13.86
C SER A 47 9.85 -5.80 -13.95
N LEU A 48 9.76 -7.09 -13.58
CA LEU A 48 8.52 -7.84 -13.61
C LEU A 48 7.51 -7.36 -12.56
N ALA A 49 7.96 -6.94 -11.38
CA ALA A 49 7.09 -6.39 -10.36
C ALA A 49 6.38 -5.12 -10.81
N LEU A 50 7.12 -4.21 -11.47
CA LEU A 50 6.56 -2.96 -12.00
C LEU A 50 5.61 -3.19 -13.19
N ASP A 51 5.92 -4.16 -14.04
CA ASP A 51 5.08 -4.48 -15.20
C ASP A 51 3.80 -5.26 -14.83
N LEU A 52 3.91 -6.16 -13.85
CA LEU A 52 2.83 -7.07 -13.49
C LEU A 52 1.98 -6.59 -12.32
N GLU A 53 2.48 -5.70 -11.47
CA GLU A 53 1.83 -5.23 -10.24
C GLU A 53 1.21 -6.40 -9.43
N PRO A 54 2.04 -7.34 -8.88
CA PRO A 54 1.56 -8.48 -8.13
C PRO A 54 1.04 -8.07 -6.75
N ASP A 55 0.11 -8.86 -6.19
CA ASP A 55 -0.32 -8.69 -4.79
C ASP A 55 0.78 -9.08 -3.78
N LEU A 56 1.64 -10.02 -4.18
CA LEU A 56 2.71 -10.54 -3.32
C LEU A 56 3.93 -10.96 -4.14
N ILE A 57 5.10 -10.80 -3.54
CA ILE A 57 6.37 -11.30 -4.10
C ILE A 57 7.01 -12.25 -3.09
N VAL A 58 7.35 -13.45 -3.54
CA VAL A 58 8.25 -14.37 -2.82
C VAL A 58 9.64 -14.19 -3.39
N MET A 59 10.61 -13.75 -2.58
CA MET A 59 11.91 -13.30 -3.07
C MET A 59 13.06 -13.87 -2.26
N ASP A 60 14.02 -14.51 -2.91
CA ASP A 60 15.26 -14.89 -2.24
C ASP A 60 16.12 -13.66 -1.92
N VAL A 61 16.76 -13.69 -0.75
CA VAL A 61 17.68 -12.63 -0.32
C VAL A 61 18.93 -12.60 -1.19
N LYS A 62 19.47 -13.77 -1.55
CA LYS A 62 20.72 -13.86 -2.29
C LYS A 62 20.49 -14.18 -3.76
N MET A 63 20.47 -13.18 -4.57
CA MET A 63 20.34 -13.32 -6.02
C MET A 63 21.50 -12.61 -6.74
N PRO A 64 21.83 -13.03 -7.99
CA PRO A 64 22.81 -12.35 -8.82
C PRO A 64 22.32 -10.96 -9.25
N LYS A 65 23.21 -10.12 -9.74
CA LYS A 65 23.06 -8.74 -10.19
C LYS A 65 22.59 -7.78 -9.08
N MET A 66 21.44 -8.04 -8.48
CA MET A 66 20.87 -7.28 -7.37
C MET A 66 20.35 -8.26 -6.31
N ASP A 67 20.69 -8.04 -5.04
CA ASP A 67 20.15 -8.85 -3.93
C ASP A 67 18.67 -8.54 -3.68
N GLY A 68 17.95 -9.52 -3.10
CA GLY A 68 16.51 -9.41 -2.91
C GLY A 68 16.09 -8.29 -1.95
N ILE A 69 16.94 -7.88 -1.00
CA ILE A 69 16.64 -6.77 -0.09
C ILE A 69 16.66 -5.45 -0.87
N SER A 70 17.71 -5.23 -1.68
CA SER A 70 17.80 -4.06 -2.56
C SER A 70 16.67 -4.02 -3.60
N ALA A 71 16.32 -5.18 -4.17
CA ALA A 71 15.19 -5.28 -5.10
C ALA A 71 13.85 -4.91 -4.42
N ALA A 72 13.62 -5.39 -3.19
CA ALA A 72 12.43 -5.04 -2.42
C ALA A 72 12.35 -3.53 -2.12
N GLU A 73 13.47 -2.91 -1.74
CA GLU A 73 13.53 -1.46 -1.52
C GLU A 73 13.19 -0.65 -2.78
N GLU A 74 13.60 -1.11 -3.96
CA GLU A 74 13.26 -0.44 -5.22
C GLU A 74 11.80 -0.65 -5.58
N ILE A 75 11.29 -1.86 -5.47
CA ILE A 75 9.90 -2.19 -5.79
C ILE A 75 8.92 -1.39 -4.91
N LEU A 76 9.13 -1.40 -3.60
CA LEU A 76 8.22 -0.76 -2.64
C LEU A 76 8.24 0.79 -2.69
N LYS A 77 9.16 1.41 -3.44
CA LYS A 77 9.09 2.85 -3.75
C LYS A 77 8.04 3.17 -4.82
N GLU A 78 7.77 2.23 -5.70
CA GLU A 78 6.95 2.44 -6.89
C GLU A 78 5.56 1.78 -6.78
N ILE A 79 5.47 0.59 -6.16
CA ILE A 79 4.22 -0.16 -6.00
C ILE A 79 4.02 -0.63 -4.56
N SER A 80 2.74 -0.80 -4.17
CA SER A 80 2.36 -1.40 -2.90
C SER A 80 2.08 -2.89 -3.10
N CYS A 81 2.89 -3.76 -2.46
CA CYS A 81 2.69 -5.21 -2.49
C CYS A 81 3.25 -5.87 -1.23
N ALA A 82 2.76 -7.08 -0.91
CA ALA A 82 3.35 -7.86 0.16
C ALA A 82 4.68 -8.48 -0.29
N ILE A 83 5.68 -8.58 0.59
CA ILE A 83 6.94 -9.27 0.30
C ILE A 83 7.24 -10.31 1.37
N VAL A 84 7.53 -11.55 0.92
CA VAL A 84 8.04 -12.66 1.73
C VAL A 84 9.48 -12.93 1.30
N MET A 85 10.44 -12.79 2.22
CA MET A 85 11.84 -13.09 1.95
C MET A 85 12.17 -14.54 2.23
N LEU A 86 12.89 -15.17 1.32
CA LEU A 86 13.51 -16.48 1.52
C LEU A 86 14.97 -16.28 1.92
N THR A 87 15.43 -16.97 2.94
CA THR A 87 16.82 -16.82 3.43
C THR A 87 17.43 -18.13 3.82
N ALA A 88 18.70 -18.34 3.49
CA ALA A 88 19.47 -19.51 3.95
C ALA A 88 19.97 -19.38 5.40
N PHE A 89 19.82 -18.20 6.02
CA PHE A 89 20.40 -17.93 7.34
C PHE A 89 19.38 -17.24 8.26
N SER A 90 19.31 -17.72 9.49
CA SER A 90 18.57 -17.10 10.59
C SER A 90 19.38 -15.98 11.28
N GLN A 91 20.30 -15.31 10.58
CA GLN A 91 21.10 -14.23 11.17
C GLN A 91 20.20 -13.02 11.43
N ALA A 92 20.18 -12.59 12.68
CA ALA A 92 19.33 -11.46 13.13
C ALA A 92 19.52 -10.20 12.28
N GLU A 93 20.75 -9.92 11.83
CA GLU A 93 21.07 -8.75 10.98
C GLU A 93 20.37 -8.76 9.61
N LEU A 94 20.23 -9.94 8.99
CA LEU A 94 19.54 -10.06 7.68
C LEU A 94 18.02 -9.95 7.85
N VAL A 95 17.49 -10.48 8.95
CA VAL A 95 16.07 -10.37 9.28
C VAL A 95 15.71 -8.90 9.58
N GLU A 96 16.57 -8.19 10.31
CA GLU A 96 16.39 -6.77 10.61
C GLU A 96 16.41 -5.93 9.33
N ARG A 97 17.42 -6.12 8.47
CA ARG A 97 17.50 -5.45 7.16
C ARG A 97 16.32 -5.76 6.23
N ALA A 98 15.85 -7.00 6.18
CA ALA A 98 14.67 -7.38 5.40
C ALA A 98 13.40 -6.71 5.96
N SER A 99 13.27 -6.60 7.27
CA SER A 99 12.17 -5.89 7.92
C SER A 99 12.21 -4.39 7.62
N ASP A 100 13.39 -3.77 7.69
CA ASP A 100 13.58 -2.35 7.37
C ASP A 100 13.30 -2.05 5.89
N ALA A 101 13.58 -3.01 5.02
CA ALA A 101 13.23 -2.95 3.60
C ALA A 101 11.74 -3.17 3.29
N GLY A 102 10.91 -3.40 4.33
CA GLY A 102 9.45 -3.56 4.19
C GLY A 102 8.97 -5.00 3.99
N ALA A 103 9.83 -6.02 4.17
CA ALA A 103 9.39 -7.41 4.13
C ALA A 103 8.42 -7.73 5.27
N MET A 104 7.31 -8.37 4.94
CA MET A 104 6.22 -8.66 5.90
C MET A 104 6.36 -10.03 6.57
N ALA A 105 7.09 -10.94 5.95
CA ALA A 105 7.44 -12.24 6.51
C ALA A 105 8.76 -12.73 5.91
N TYR A 106 9.35 -13.73 6.55
CA TYR A 106 10.52 -14.44 6.02
C TYR A 106 10.38 -15.95 6.24
N VAL A 107 10.99 -16.73 5.37
CA VAL A 107 11.03 -18.19 5.43
C VAL A 107 12.48 -18.64 5.32
N VAL A 108 12.90 -19.53 6.21
CA VAL A 108 14.28 -20.02 6.28
C VAL A 108 14.42 -21.29 5.44
N LYS A 109 15.38 -21.31 4.52
CA LYS A 109 15.74 -22.49 3.72
C LYS A 109 16.50 -23.54 4.58
N PRO A 110 16.24 -24.84 4.47
CA PRO A 110 15.23 -25.47 3.61
C PRO A 110 13.81 -25.36 4.18
N PHE A 111 12.83 -25.14 3.35
CA PHE A 111 11.42 -25.00 3.71
C PHE A 111 10.54 -25.97 2.92
N GLY A 112 9.32 -26.17 3.39
CA GLY A 112 8.29 -26.91 2.68
C GLY A 112 6.99 -26.13 2.55
N PRO A 113 5.95 -26.73 1.93
CA PRO A 113 4.63 -26.10 1.81
C PRO A 113 4.04 -25.64 3.15
N ALA A 114 4.31 -26.38 4.24
CA ALA A 114 3.83 -26.05 5.58
C ALA A 114 4.49 -24.79 6.18
N ASP A 115 5.63 -24.36 5.65
CA ASP A 115 6.34 -23.14 6.08
C ASP A 115 6.00 -21.98 5.15
N LEU A 116 6.00 -22.23 3.83
CA LEU A 116 5.82 -21.18 2.81
C LEU A 116 4.39 -20.64 2.76
N VAL A 117 3.38 -21.52 2.69
CA VAL A 117 2.00 -21.10 2.50
C VAL A 117 1.49 -20.21 3.66
N PRO A 118 1.70 -20.59 4.95
CA PRO A 118 1.31 -19.74 6.06
C PRO A 118 2.06 -18.39 6.09
N ALA A 119 3.33 -18.36 5.68
CA ALA A 119 4.09 -17.11 5.61
C ALA A 119 3.52 -16.15 4.57
N VAL A 120 3.12 -16.68 3.40
CA VAL A 120 2.45 -15.92 2.33
C VAL A 120 1.10 -15.37 2.81
N GLU A 121 0.28 -16.20 3.46
CA GLU A 121 -1.02 -15.77 4.01
C GLU A 121 -0.87 -14.66 5.07
N ILE A 122 0.12 -14.81 5.96
CA ILE A 122 0.42 -13.79 6.98
C ILE A 122 0.88 -12.49 6.32
N ALA A 123 1.76 -12.55 5.32
CA ALA A 123 2.24 -11.38 4.61
C ALA A 123 1.10 -10.62 3.92
N LEU A 124 0.23 -11.32 3.21
CA LEU A 124 -0.96 -10.73 2.57
C LEU A 124 -1.91 -10.09 3.59
N SER A 125 -2.16 -10.78 4.72
CA SER A 125 -3.01 -10.25 5.78
C SER A 125 -2.44 -8.97 6.40
N ARG A 126 -1.14 -8.94 6.68
CA ARG A 126 -0.44 -7.75 7.20
C ARG A 126 -0.49 -6.59 6.21
N HIS A 127 -0.26 -6.88 4.93
CA HIS A 127 -0.31 -5.88 3.87
C HIS A 127 -1.68 -5.21 3.82
N THR A 128 -2.75 -6.00 3.77
CA THR A 128 -4.14 -5.48 3.77
C THR A 128 -4.44 -4.64 5.03
N GLN A 129 -3.90 -5.02 6.19
CA GLN A 129 -4.07 -4.23 7.42
C GLN A 129 -3.34 -2.89 7.35
N ILE A 130 -2.13 -2.86 6.79
CA ILE A 130 -1.35 -1.63 6.63
C ILE A 130 -2.05 -0.69 5.64
N GLU A 131 -2.47 -1.18 4.47
CA GLU A 131 -3.23 -0.38 3.50
C GLU A 131 -4.51 0.21 4.10
N SER A 132 -5.27 -0.58 4.86
CA SER A 132 -6.48 -0.09 5.53
C SER A 132 -6.20 1.01 6.55
N LEU A 133 -5.07 0.94 7.27
CA LEU A 133 -4.65 1.98 8.21
C LEU A 133 -4.17 3.25 7.50
N GLU A 134 -3.46 3.12 6.40
CA GLU A 134 -3.01 4.24 5.58
C GLU A 134 -4.19 5.00 4.97
N ASP A 135 -5.19 4.28 4.48
CA ASP A 135 -6.44 4.86 3.98
C ASP A 135 -7.18 5.62 5.10
N GLU A 136 -7.27 5.05 6.31
CA GLU A 136 -7.90 5.72 7.45
C GLU A 136 -7.15 6.98 7.88
N ILE A 137 -5.82 6.94 7.88
CA ILE A 137 -4.97 8.11 8.18
C ILE A 137 -5.17 9.20 7.13
N SER A 138 -5.21 8.83 5.85
CA SER A 138 -5.44 9.76 4.74
C SER A 138 -6.81 10.44 4.86
N ASP A 139 -7.86 9.68 5.13
CA ASP A 139 -9.22 10.17 5.37
C ASP A 139 -9.28 11.16 6.56
N LEU A 140 -8.62 10.83 7.66
CA LEU A 140 -8.55 11.70 8.84
C LEU A 140 -7.79 13.01 8.55
N ALA A 141 -6.69 12.93 7.82
CA ALA A 141 -5.92 14.10 7.40
C ALA A 141 -6.75 15.02 6.49
N GLU A 142 -7.49 14.46 5.53
CA GLU A 142 -8.37 15.23 4.65
C GLU A 142 -9.53 15.91 5.42
N ARG A 143 -10.14 15.20 6.36
CA ARG A 143 -11.19 15.77 7.24
C ARG A 143 -10.65 16.92 8.09
N LEU A 144 -9.43 16.78 8.63
CA LEU A 144 -8.79 17.84 9.42
C LEU A 144 -8.49 19.07 8.56
N GLU A 145 -7.95 18.89 7.36
CA GLU A 145 -7.70 20.01 6.43
C GLU A 145 -9.00 20.67 6.00
N THR A 146 -10.04 19.92 5.69
CA THR A 146 -11.37 20.46 5.39
C THR A 146 -11.90 21.29 6.53
N ARG A 147 -11.79 20.82 7.77
CA ARG A 147 -12.22 21.58 8.96
C ARG A 147 -11.46 22.88 9.13
N LYS A 148 -10.12 22.87 8.97
CA LYS A 148 -9.29 24.09 9.04
C LYS A 148 -9.71 25.12 7.98
N ARG A 149 -9.96 24.66 6.75
CA ARG A 149 -10.42 25.53 5.65
C ARG A 149 -11.78 26.13 5.93
N VAL A 150 -12.75 25.32 6.40
CA VAL A 150 -14.09 25.80 6.79
C VAL A 150 -14.01 26.78 7.94
N ASP A 151 -13.21 26.52 8.99
CA ASP A 151 -13.05 27.46 10.12
C ASP A 151 -12.42 28.79 9.67
N ARG A 152 -11.45 28.76 8.78
CA ARG A 152 -10.87 29.97 8.19
C ARG A 152 -11.89 30.75 7.36
N ALA A 153 -12.67 30.08 6.51
CA ALA A 153 -13.71 30.71 5.71
C ALA A 153 -14.81 31.32 6.60
N LYS A 154 -15.24 30.63 7.69
CA LYS A 154 -16.15 31.20 8.69
C LYS A 154 -15.58 32.50 9.26
N GLY A 155 -14.32 32.51 9.69
CA GLY A 155 -13.66 33.70 10.22
C GLY A 155 -13.73 34.90 9.24
N LEU A 156 -13.46 34.66 7.96
CA LEU A 156 -13.53 35.66 6.93
C LEU A 156 -14.96 36.17 6.68
N LEU A 157 -15.97 35.27 6.67
CA LEU A 157 -17.38 35.68 6.53
C LEU A 157 -17.87 36.48 7.74
N MET A 158 -17.42 36.14 8.94
CA MET A 158 -17.72 36.91 10.15
C MET A 158 -17.10 38.32 10.07
N GLU A 159 -15.86 38.42 9.64
CA GLU A 159 -15.13 39.70 9.55
C GLU A 159 -15.65 40.61 8.43
N LYS A 160 -15.89 40.05 7.23
CA LYS A 160 -16.19 40.83 6.03
C LYS A 160 -17.68 40.98 5.71
N ALA A 161 -18.50 40.03 6.16
CA ALA A 161 -19.95 40.00 5.90
C ALA A 161 -20.81 40.23 7.17
N ASP A 162 -20.17 40.53 8.30
CA ASP A 162 -20.83 40.76 9.60
C ASP A 162 -21.77 39.62 10.04
N MET A 163 -21.40 38.38 9.70
CA MET A 163 -22.16 37.18 10.04
C MET A 163 -21.74 36.65 11.42
N SER A 164 -22.70 36.11 12.16
CA SER A 164 -22.36 35.27 13.33
C SER A 164 -21.79 33.93 12.89
N GLU A 165 -21.03 33.25 13.75
CA GLU A 165 -20.44 31.93 13.44
C GLU A 165 -21.48 30.90 12.95
N PRO A 166 -22.66 30.75 13.58
CA PRO A 166 -23.69 29.85 13.07
C PRO A 166 -24.26 30.24 11.72
N GLU A 167 -24.30 31.51 11.38
CA GLU A 167 -24.77 32.01 10.08
C GLU A 167 -23.71 31.72 8.99
N ALA A 168 -22.45 32.00 9.26
CA ALA A 168 -21.34 31.70 8.34
C ALA A 168 -21.27 30.18 8.03
N PHE A 169 -21.39 29.32 9.04
CA PHE A 169 -21.42 27.87 8.83
C PHE A 169 -22.61 27.43 7.97
N ARG A 170 -23.81 27.91 8.29
CA ARG A 170 -25.02 27.60 7.51
C ARG A 170 -24.92 28.10 6.07
N TRP A 171 -24.31 29.24 5.85
CA TRP A 171 -24.08 29.78 4.51
C TRP A 171 -23.16 28.88 3.68
N ILE A 172 -22.03 28.43 4.26
CA ILE A 172 -21.11 27.48 3.61
C ILE A 172 -21.83 26.17 3.28
N GLN A 173 -22.57 25.62 4.25
CA GLN A 173 -23.30 24.37 4.08
C GLN A 173 -24.40 24.48 2.99
N LYS A 174 -25.18 25.54 3.01
CA LYS A 174 -26.22 25.79 2.00
C LYS A 174 -25.63 25.96 0.61
N THR A 175 -24.56 26.75 0.49
CA THR A 175 -23.86 26.97 -0.80
C THR A 175 -23.28 25.67 -1.36
N SER A 176 -22.73 24.81 -0.49
CA SER A 176 -22.27 23.48 -0.84
C SER A 176 -23.40 22.64 -1.47
N MET A 177 -24.56 22.59 -0.80
CA MET A 177 -25.73 21.86 -1.32
C MET A 177 -26.30 22.45 -2.62
N ASP A 178 -26.48 23.76 -2.67
CA ASP A 178 -27.09 24.45 -3.81
C ASP A 178 -26.21 24.36 -5.09
N ARG A 179 -24.90 24.35 -4.92
CA ARG A 179 -23.94 24.31 -6.02
C ARG A 179 -23.36 22.91 -6.28
N ARG A 180 -23.71 21.91 -5.49
CA ARG A 180 -23.17 20.54 -5.55
C ARG A 180 -21.64 20.51 -5.41
N LEU A 181 -21.10 21.36 -4.57
CA LEU A 181 -19.69 21.44 -4.22
C LEU A 181 -19.46 20.83 -2.84
N SER A 182 -18.25 20.38 -2.54
CA SER A 182 -17.86 20.02 -1.18
C SER A 182 -17.77 21.26 -0.30
N MET A 183 -17.88 21.10 1.01
CA MET A 183 -17.68 22.23 1.97
C MET A 183 -16.26 22.79 1.86
N ARG A 184 -15.27 21.99 1.48
CA ARG A 184 -13.89 22.44 1.24
C ARG A 184 -13.81 23.38 0.03
N GLU A 185 -14.38 23.00 -1.11
CA GLU A 185 -14.41 23.85 -2.31
C GLU A 185 -15.10 25.19 -2.08
N VAL A 186 -16.20 25.19 -1.31
CA VAL A 186 -16.86 26.45 -0.94
C VAL A 186 -15.98 27.29 -0.02
N ALA A 187 -15.33 26.66 0.98
CA ALA A 187 -14.42 27.34 1.88
C ALA A 187 -13.20 27.93 1.14
N ASP A 188 -12.60 27.17 0.23
CA ASP A 188 -11.48 27.64 -0.59
C ASP A 188 -11.90 28.82 -1.46
N ALA A 189 -13.08 28.78 -2.11
CA ALA A 189 -13.60 29.91 -2.89
C ALA A 189 -13.81 31.17 -2.04
N VAL A 190 -14.26 31.05 -0.80
CA VAL A 190 -14.38 32.18 0.12
C VAL A 190 -13.01 32.74 0.49
N ILE A 191 -12.04 31.87 0.78
CA ILE A 191 -10.68 32.27 1.16
C ILE A 191 -10.02 33.02 -0.02
N ASP A 192 -10.13 32.49 -1.22
CA ASP A 192 -9.50 33.08 -2.43
C ASP A 192 -10.12 34.44 -2.78
N GLN A 193 -11.45 34.56 -2.73
CA GLN A 193 -12.14 35.85 -3.03
C GLN A 193 -11.80 36.95 -2.01
N VAL A 194 -11.47 36.59 -0.77
CA VAL A 194 -11.13 37.56 0.28
C VAL A 194 -9.63 37.87 0.31
N ALA A 195 -8.79 36.94 -0.16
CA ALA A 195 -7.34 37.16 -0.27
C ALA A 195 -6.96 38.13 -1.40
N GLU A 196 -7.86 38.33 -2.39
CA GLU A 196 -7.67 39.26 -3.54
C GLU A 196 -8.17 40.71 -3.29
N GLN A 197 -8.69 41.00 -2.11
CA GLN A 197 -9.16 42.34 -1.70
C GLN A 197 -8.30 42.91 -0.54
#